data_d110505c23be2169251fd15b6013bbc1
#
_entry.id   d110505c23be2169251fd15b6013bbc1
#
_cell.length_a   1.000
_cell.length_b   1.000
_cell.length_c   1.000
_cell.angle_alpha   90.00
_cell.angle_beta   90.00
_cell.angle_gamma   90.00
#
_symmetry.space_group_name_H-M   'P 1'
#
loop_
_entity.id
_entity.type
_entity.pdbx_description
1 polymer ?
#
loop_
_entity_poly.entity_id
_entity_poly.type
_entity_poly.pdbx_seq_one_letter_code
_entity_poly.pdbx_strand_id
1 'polypeptide(L)'
;MDVREQLLEAAVKVFADAGFRGATTRRIAQEAGVNEVTLFRQFGSKEGLIIEAVLRSVERLRDEAVLPAVPCDPAAELLDWTRRHFEFVLRNHRLIKAAMADAQSHPDMACIGDRIGTSTELRLRTYLECLRERGQCAPDVDVEVASNVLTGVVFADAMGRDVHPQCYPYSAEDAPQRYVAFFLRAIGIRGAQPQVAEPAPEAVVHHG
;
A
#
# COMPACT_ATOMS: atom_id res chain seq x y z
N MET A 1 13.94 21.32 -9.31
CA MET A 1 14.01 19.88 -8.99
C MET A 1 15.42 19.42 -9.28
N ASP A 2 16.04 18.69 -8.37
CA ASP A 2 17.38 18.15 -8.58
C ASP A 2 17.36 17.07 -9.69
N VAL A 3 18.43 16.99 -10.49
CA VAL A 3 18.56 15.99 -11.57
C VAL A 3 18.40 14.56 -11.03
N ARG A 4 18.85 14.32 -9.81
CA ARG A 4 18.71 13.01 -9.16
C ARG A 4 17.26 12.66 -8.89
N GLU A 5 16.48 13.61 -8.41
CA GLU A 5 15.03 13.45 -8.17
C GLU A 5 14.26 13.24 -9.49
N GLN A 6 14.60 13.99 -10.55
CA GLN A 6 14.02 13.78 -11.89
C GLN A 6 14.24 12.37 -12.41
N LEU A 7 15.45 11.82 -12.22
CA LEU A 7 15.78 10.45 -12.62
C LEU A 7 14.99 9.41 -11.81
N LEU A 8 14.83 9.61 -10.51
CA LEU A 8 14.05 8.69 -9.65
C LEU A 8 12.57 8.70 -10.04
N GLU A 9 11.97 9.86 -10.26
CA GLU A 9 10.55 9.96 -10.68
C GLU A 9 10.34 9.34 -12.06
N ALA A 10 11.23 9.62 -13.02
CA ALA A 10 11.19 9.03 -14.34
C ALA A 10 11.35 7.50 -14.28
N ALA A 11 12.25 6.99 -13.42
CA ALA A 11 12.45 5.56 -13.25
C ALA A 11 11.19 4.86 -12.72
N VAL A 12 10.53 5.42 -11.71
CA VAL A 12 9.25 4.90 -11.19
C VAL A 12 8.21 4.81 -12.29
N LYS A 13 8.03 5.89 -13.06
CA LYS A 13 7.03 5.97 -14.12
C LYS A 13 7.30 4.94 -15.23
N VAL A 14 8.52 4.92 -15.75
CA VAL A 14 8.90 4.03 -16.86
C VAL A 14 8.87 2.56 -16.41
N PHE A 15 9.30 2.27 -15.18
CA PHE A 15 9.26 0.92 -14.62
C PHE A 15 7.82 0.43 -14.38
N ALA A 16 6.94 1.27 -13.84
CA ALA A 16 5.54 0.93 -13.64
C ALA A 16 4.81 0.61 -14.95
N ASP A 17 5.18 1.28 -16.06
CA ASP A 17 4.56 1.10 -17.37
C ASP A 17 5.12 -0.08 -18.18
N ALA A 18 6.42 -0.36 -18.05
CA ALA A 18 7.12 -1.27 -18.97
C ALA A 18 7.84 -2.44 -18.30
N GLY A 19 7.80 -2.52 -16.96
CA GLY A 19 8.54 -3.50 -16.18
C GLY A 19 10.07 -3.30 -16.27
N PHE A 20 10.83 -4.18 -15.62
CA PHE A 20 12.28 -4.06 -15.55
C PHE A 20 12.97 -4.13 -16.94
N ARG A 21 12.50 -5.05 -17.81
CA ARG A 21 13.09 -5.19 -19.16
C ARG A 21 12.80 -3.99 -20.04
N GLY A 22 11.60 -3.43 -19.98
CA GLY A 22 11.19 -2.28 -20.78
C GLY A 22 11.69 -0.93 -20.24
N ALA A 23 12.08 -0.85 -18.98
CA ALA A 23 12.69 0.32 -18.36
C ALA A 23 14.17 0.42 -18.73
N THR A 24 14.44 0.79 -19.99
CA THR A 24 15.82 1.00 -20.47
C THR A 24 16.38 2.32 -19.93
N THR A 25 17.70 2.39 -19.72
CA THR A 25 18.39 3.62 -19.28
C THR A 25 18.11 4.79 -20.21
N ARG A 26 18.03 4.52 -21.51
CA ARG A 26 17.70 5.53 -22.54
C ARG A 26 16.28 6.09 -22.34
N ARG A 27 15.27 5.22 -22.09
CA ARG A 27 13.88 5.68 -21.85
C ARG A 27 13.78 6.49 -20.58
N ILE A 28 14.45 6.04 -19.51
CA ILE A 28 14.45 6.75 -18.22
C ILE A 28 15.14 8.11 -18.36
N ALA A 29 16.30 8.19 -19.01
CA ALA A 29 16.98 9.45 -19.25
C ALA A 29 16.17 10.41 -20.11
N GLN A 30 15.50 9.91 -21.15
CA GLN A 30 14.59 10.69 -22.00
C GLN A 30 13.39 11.22 -21.22
N GLU A 31 12.76 10.41 -20.40
CA GLU A 31 11.64 10.81 -19.53
C GLU A 31 12.06 11.87 -18.50
N ALA A 32 13.27 11.74 -17.96
CA ALA A 32 13.85 12.69 -17.01
C ALA A 32 14.37 13.98 -17.67
N GLY A 33 14.42 14.06 -19.01
CA GLY A 33 14.97 15.21 -19.72
C GLY A 33 16.48 15.38 -19.57
N VAL A 34 17.24 14.30 -19.33
CA VAL A 34 18.69 14.32 -19.10
C VAL A 34 19.42 13.38 -20.07
N ASN A 35 20.76 13.50 -20.10
CA ASN A 35 21.60 12.56 -20.85
C ASN A 35 21.77 11.24 -20.07
N GLU A 36 21.82 10.13 -20.80
CA GLU A 36 22.04 8.79 -20.23
C GLU A 36 23.35 8.68 -19.43
N VAL A 37 24.39 9.40 -19.83
CA VAL A 37 25.66 9.49 -19.08
C VAL A 37 25.44 10.05 -17.66
N THR A 38 24.49 10.97 -17.52
CA THR A 38 24.15 11.55 -16.21
C THR A 38 23.50 10.50 -15.29
N LEU A 39 22.65 9.62 -15.83
CA LEU A 39 22.08 8.50 -15.10
C LEU A 39 23.17 7.58 -14.54
N PHE A 40 24.09 7.14 -15.40
CA PHE A 40 25.18 6.26 -14.96
C PHE A 40 26.11 6.92 -13.92
N ARG A 41 26.38 8.22 -14.06
CA ARG A 41 27.16 8.97 -13.08
C ARG A 41 26.51 9.05 -11.72
N GLN A 42 25.17 9.13 -11.66
CA GLN A 42 24.40 9.29 -10.42
C GLN A 42 24.12 7.96 -9.71
N PHE A 43 23.86 6.89 -10.46
CA PHE A 43 23.34 5.63 -9.93
C PHE A 43 24.19 4.40 -10.26
N GLY A 44 25.18 4.52 -11.14
CA GLY A 44 26.06 3.43 -11.54
C GLY A 44 25.42 2.40 -12.46
N SER A 45 24.18 2.02 -12.20
CA SER A 45 23.45 1.03 -13.01
C SER A 45 21.94 1.34 -13.08
N LYS A 46 21.25 0.67 -14.01
CA LYS A 46 19.81 0.69 -14.12
C LYS A 46 19.15 0.07 -12.89
N GLU A 47 19.69 -1.04 -12.46
CA GLU A 47 19.25 -1.79 -11.28
C GLU A 47 19.27 -0.90 -10.04
N GLY A 48 20.41 -0.27 -9.77
CA GLY A 48 20.56 0.66 -8.63
C GLY A 48 19.57 1.81 -8.66
N LEU A 49 19.36 2.40 -9.85
CA LEU A 49 18.36 3.47 -10.02
C LEU A 49 16.95 2.99 -9.72
N ILE A 50 16.52 1.87 -10.30
CA ILE A 50 15.14 1.35 -10.13
C ILE A 50 14.89 0.95 -8.68
N ILE A 51 15.82 0.21 -8.05
CA ILE A 51 15.72 -0.19 -6.64
C ILE A 51 15.56 1.04 -5.75
N GLU A 52 16.45 2.04 -5.91
CA GLU A 52 16.36 3.25 -5.10
C GLU A 52 15.07 4.02 -5.35
N ALA A 53 14.61 4.14 -6.59
CA ALA A 53 13.39 4.84 -6.95
C ALA A 53 12.16 4.19 -6.31
N VAL A 54 12.07 2.85 -6.36
CA VAL A 54 10.98 2.10 -5.74
C VAL A 54 11.03 2.22 -4.22
N LEU A 55 12.20 2.02 -3.60
CA LEU A 55 12.35 2.14 -2.14
C LEU A 55 11.95 3.51 -1.62
N ARG A 56 12.35 4.60 -2.31
CA ARG A 56 11.92 5.96 -1.94
C ARG A 56 10.41 6.16 -2.04
N SER A 57 9.76 5.58 -3.05
CA SER A 57 8.30 5.64 -3.17
C SER A 57 7.62 4.98 -1.97
N VAL A 58 8.21 3.91 -1.46
CA VAL A 58 7.73 3.19 -0.28
C VAL A 58 8.01 3.93 1.03
N GLU A 59 9.18 4.56 1.15
CA GLU A 59 9.53 5.35 2.33
C GLU A 59 8.57 6.52 2.54
N ARG A 60 8.11 7.16 1.47
CA ARG A 60 7.04 8.19 1.54
C ARG A 60 5.76 7.65 2.20
N LEU A 61 5.35 6.41 1.90
CA LEU A 61 4.21 5.78 2.58
C LEU A 61 4.46 5.62 4.09
N ARG A 62 5.68 5.20 4.45
CA ARG A 62 6.05 5.03 5.87
C ARG A 62 5.81 6.29 6.69
N ASP A 63 6.04 7.45 6.09
CA ASP A 63 5.91 8.73 6.76
C ASP A 63 4.46 9.23 6.79
N GLU A 64 3.62 8.77 5.85
CA GLU A 64 2.20 9.17 5.75
C GLU A 64 1.26 8.30 6.60
N ALA A 65 1.53 6.99 6.73
CA ALA A 65 0.68 6.04 7.46
C ALA A 65 1.31 5.65 8.82
N VAL A 66 1.18 6.53 9.80
CA VAL A 66 1.76 6.32 11.14
C VAL A 66 0.66 5.94 12.13
N LEU A 67 0.85 4.81 12.82
CA LEU A 67 0.08 4.47 14.02
C LEU A 67 0.78 5.05 15.26
N PRO A 68 0.04 5.61 16.23
CA PRO A 68 0.64 6.16 17.43
C PRO A 68 1.28 5.05 18.28
N ALA A 69 2.36 5.39 18.96
CA ALA A 69 3.03 4.44 19.89
C ALA A 69 2.14 4.05 21.08
N VAL A 70 1.21 4.93 21.46
CA VAL A 70 0.23 4.70 22.52
C VAL A 70 -1.16 4.89 21.96
N PRO A 71 -1.97 3.81 21.83
CA PRO A 71 -3.33 3.89 21.35
C PRO A 71 -4.24 4.74 22.25
N CYS A 72 -5.00 5.66 21.67
CA CYS A 72 -5.99 6.50 22.33
C CYS A 72 -7.40 6.25 21.79
N ASP A 73 -7.55 6.22 20.46
CA ASP A 73 -8.78 5.88 19.76
C ASP A 73 -8.50 4.83 18.68
N PRO A 74 -8.49 3.55 19.04
CA PRO A 74 -8.14 2.49 18.11
C PRO A 74 -9.00 2.45 16.84
N ALA A 75 -10.26 2.88 16.94
CA ALA A 75 -11.16 2.87 15.78
C ALA A 75 -10.77 3.95 14.76
N ALA A 76 -10.55 5.18 15.22
CA ALA A 76 -10.15 6.29 14.36
C ALA A 76 -8.73 6.09 13.83
N GLU A 77 -7.81 5.63 14.67
CA GLU A 77 -6.39 5.43 14.34
C GLU A 77 -6.22 4.32 13.29
N LEU A 78 -6.88 3.17 13.46
CA LEU A 78 -6.85 2.07 12.49
C LEU A 78 -7.56 2.46 11.18
N LEU A 79 -8.63 3.27 11.25
CA LEU A 79 -9.32 3.74 10.04
C LEU A 79 -8.43 4.69 9.23
N ASP A 80 -7.79 5.68 9.87
CA ASP A 80 -6.90 6.61 9.18
C ASP A 80 -5.71 5.87 8.57
N TRP A 81 -5.08 4.99 9.34
CA TRP A 81 -3.98 4.15 8.86
C TRP A 81 -4.40 3.28 7.66
N THR A 82 -5.55 2.62 7.76
CA THR A 82 -6.05 1.73 6.70
C THR A 82 -6.38 2.52 5.42
N ARG A 83 -6.98 3.72 5.55
CA ARG A 83 -7.26 4.61 4.40
C ARG A 83 -5.97 4.99 3.68
N ARG A 84 -4.98 5.49 4.41
CA ARG A 84 -3.69 5.91 3.83
C ARG A 84 -2.97 4.74 3.15
N HIS A 85 -2.99 3.58 3.79
CA HIS A 85 -2.38 2.37 3.22
C HIS A 85 -3.10 1.91 1.95
N PHE A 86 -4.44 1.89 1.96
CA PHE A 86 -5.26 1.54 0.81
C PHE A 86 -5.05 2.51 -0.36
N GLU A 87 -5.11 3.80 -0.11
CA GLU A 87 -4.86 4.83 -1.12
C GLU A 87 -3.46 4.72 -1.73
N PHE A 88 -2.45 4.43 -0.90
CA PHE A 88 -1.09 4.22 -1.40
C PHE A 88 -1.02 3.03 -2.35
N VAL A 89 -1.56 1.87 -1.96
CA VAL A 89 -1.55 0.68 -2.82
C VAL A 89 -2.32 0.95 -4.11
N LEU A 90 -3.48 1.60 -4.05
CA LEU A 90 -4.26 1.99 -5.23
C LEU A 90 -3.46 2.91 -6.17
N ARG A 91 -2.82 3.95 -5.65
CA ARG A 91 -2.03 4.89 -6.46
C ARG A 91 -0.81 4.23 -7.12
N ASN A 92 -0.23 3.23 -6.45
CA ASN A 92 1.01 2.59 -6.87
C ASN A 92 0.82 1.16 -7.41
N HIS A 93 -0.42 0.72 -7.66
CA HIS A 93 -0.71 -0.67 -8.03
C HIS A 93 0.07 -1.16 -9.26
N ARG A 94 0.30 -0.30 -10.27
CA ARG A 94 1.11 -0.65 -11.46
C ARG A 94 2.57 -0.89 -11.08
N LEU A 95 3.15 0.00 -10.27
CA LEU A 95 4.51 -0.14 -9.76
C LEU A 95 4.68 -1.43 -8.96
N ILE A 96 3.73 -1.71 -8.07
CA ILE A 96 3.73 -2.91 -7.23
C ILE A 96 3.61 -4.18 -8.09
N LYS A 97 2.70 -4.20 -9.08
CA LYS A 97 2.57 -5.31 -10.03
C LYS A 97 3.87 -5.57 -10.81
N ALA A 98 4.51 -4.51 -11.31
CA ALA A 98 5.78 -4.61 -12.02
C ALA A 98 6.89 -5.17 -11.09
N ALA A 99 7.00 -4.66 -9.87
CA ALA A 99 7.98 -5.12 -8.90
C ALA A 99 7.77 -6.59 -8.51
N MET A 100 6.51 -7.02 -8.29
CA MET A 100 6.18 -8.42 -7.98
C MET A 100 6.47 -9.37 -9.15
N ALA A 101 6.16 -8.97 -10.38
CA ALA A 101 6.43 -9.78 -11.58
C ALA A 101 7.94 -9.97 -11.81
N ASP A 102 8.73 -8.94 -11.55
CA ASP A 102 10.18 -8.97 -11.77
C ASP A 102 10.96 -9.58 -10.59
N ALA A 103 10.39 -9.64 -9.38
CA ALA A 103 11.04 -10.17 -8.17
C ALA A 103 11.52 -11.63 -8.33
N GLN A 104 10.78 -12.45 -9.07
CA GLN A 104 11.17 -13.85 -9.33
C GLN A 104 12.38 -13.98 -10.28
N SER A 105 12.55 -13.01 -11.19
CA SER A 105 13.58 -13.03 -12.23
C SER A 105 14.84 -12.23 -11.86
N HIS A 106 14.73 -11.35 -10.89
CA HIS A 106 15.79 -10.42 -10.46
C HIS A 106 15.89 -10.42 -8.94
N PRO A 107 16.84 -11.20 -8.36
CA PRO A 107 16.99 -11.33 -6.89
C PRO A 107 17.16 -9.99 -6.17
N ASP A 108 17.85 -9.02 -6.80
CA ASP A 108 18.02 -7.68 -6.25
C ASP A 108 16.70 -6.92 -6.09
N MET A 109 15.67 -7.27 -6.88
CA MET A 109 14.31 -6.71 -6.76
C MET A 109 13.49 -7.40 -5.66
N ALA A 110 13.83 -8.64 -5.28
CA ALA A 110 13.12 -9.36 -4.22
C ALA A 110 13.24 -8.65 -2.87
N CYS A 111 14.38 -8.01 -2.59
CA CYS A 111 14.59 -7.23 -1.36
C CYS A 111 13.60 -6.07 -1.21
N ILE A 112 13.01 -5.60 -2.30
CA ILE A 112 12.00 -4.53 -2.29
C ILE A 112 10.71 -5.04 -1.62
N GLY A 113 10.23 -6.22 -2.05
CA GLY A 113 9.03 -6.84 -1.48
C GLY A 113 9.16 -7.09 0.01
N ASP A 114 10.29 -7.63 0.45
CA ASP A 114 10.59 -7.89 1.86
C ASP A 114 10.60 -6.58 2.68
N ARG A 115 11.20 -5.52 2.18
CA ARG A 115 11.26 -4.23 2.89
C ARG A 115 9.92 -3.53 2.98
N ILE A 116 9.07 -3.67 1.96
CA ILE A 116 7.73 -3.07 1.92
C ILE A 116 6.79 -3.81 2.87
N GLY A 117 6.63 -5.12 2.67
CA GLY A 117 5.71 -5.95 3.44
C GLY A 117 6.05 -5.94 4.92
N THR A 118 7.30 -6.24 5.25
CA THR A 118 7.76 -6.37 6.63
C THR A 118 7.60 -5.08 7.44
N SER A 119 7.85 -3.91 6.86
CA SER A 119 7.78 -2.66 7.62
C SER A 119 6.35 -2.24 7.97
N THR A 120 5.40 -2.44 7.06
CA THR A 120 3.98 -2.07 7.27
C THR A 120 3.32 -3.03 8.25
N GLU A 121 3.56 -4.33 8.07
CA GLU A 121 3.07 -5.39 8.94
C GLU A 121 3.63 -5.26 10.37
N LEU A 122 4.93 -5.03 10.51
CA LEU A 122 5.57 -4.87 11.81
C LEU A 122 4.98 -3.72 12.63
N ARG A 123 4.67 -2.58 12.00
CA ARG A 123 4.06 -1.42 12.68
C ARG A 123 2.65 -1.73 13.16
N LEU A 124 1.83 -2.36 12.32
CA LEU A 124 0.49 -2.76 12.72
C LEU A 124 0.54 -3.79 13.85
N ARG A 125 1.43 -4.78 13.75
CA ARG A 125 1.64 -5.79 14.79
C ARG A 125 2.04 -5.15 16.12
N THR A 126 3.02 -4.25 16.13
CA THR A 126 3.44 -3.54 17.35
C THR A 126 2.29 -2.73 17.97
N TYR A 127 1.47 -2.10 17.13
CA TYR A 127 0.29 -1.38 17.59
C TYR A 127 -0.74 -2.34 18.22
N LEU A 128 -1.02 -3.48 17.59
CA LEU A 128 -1.94 -4.49 18.11
C LEU A 128 -1.41 -5.15 19.40
N GLU A 129 -0.11 -5.38 19.52
CA GLU A 129 0.53 -5.82 20.75
C GLU A 129 0.27 -4.84 21.90
N CYS A 130 0.45 -3.54 21.64
CA CYS A 130 0.16 -2.51 22.63
C CYS A 130 -1.32 -2.48 23.04
N LEU A 131 -2.26 -2.65 22.10
CA LEU A 131 -3.69 -2.78 22.40
C LEU A 131 -3.97 -3.97 23.33
N ARG A 132 -3.37 -5.12 23.05
CA ARG A 132 -3.54 -6.34 23.84
C ARG A 132 -2.97 -6.18 25.25
N GLU A 133 -1.76 -5.63 25.40
CA GLU A 133 -1.13 -5.37 26.69
C GLU A 133 -1.94 -4.40 27.55
N ARG A 134 -2.61 -3.45 26.93
CA ARG A 134 -3.49 -2.47 27.60
C ARG A 134 -4.91 -2.97 27.85
N GLY A 135 -5.24 -4.19 27.44
CA GLY A 135 -6.58 -4.76 27.57
C GLY A 135 -7.64 -4.06 26.71
N GLN A 136 -7.22 -3.39 25.64
CA GLN A 136 -8.09 -2.68 24.70
C GLN A 136 -8.62 -3.56 23.56
N CYS A 137 -8.13 -4.80 23.45
CA CYS A 137 -8.67 -5.84 22.57
C CYS A 137 -8.76 -7.18 23.33
N ALA A 138 -9.29 -8.22 22.68
CA ALA A 138 -9.39 -9.54 23.30
C ALA A 138 -8.00 -10.10 23.63
N PRO A 139 -7.81 -10.73 24.81
CA PRO A 139 -6.49 -11.17 25.28
C PRO A 139 -5.91 -12.33 24.46
N ASP A 140 -6.74 -13.07 23.76
CA ASP A 140 -6.43 -14.24 22.94
C ASP A 140 -6.23 -13.89 21.45
N VAL A 141 -6.19 -12.60 21.09
CA VAL A 141 -5.91 -12.17 19.71
C VAL A 141 -4.52 -12.60 19.28
N ASP A 142 -4.47 -13.38 18.20
CA ASP A 142 -3.24 -13.64 17.47
C ASP A 142 -2.88 -12.39 16.63
N VAL A 143 -1.98 -11.58 17.17
CA VAL A 143 -1.63 -10.28 16.56
C VAL A 143 -0.89 -10.43 15.22
N GLU A 144 -0.19 -11.55 15.01
CA GLU A 144 0.47 -11.84 13.73
C GLU A 144 -0.57 -12.13 12.65
N VAL A 145 -1.51 -13.02 12.94
CA VAL A 145 -2.62 -13.32 12.02
C VAL A 145 -3.50 -12.09 11.81
N ALA A 146 -3.82 -11.34 12.85
CA ALA A 146 -4.66 -10.15 12.75
C ALA A 146 -4.00 -9.07 11.87
N SER A 147 -2.69 -8.81 12.01
CA SER A 147 -1.98 -7.86 11.16
C SER A 147 -1.97 -8.31 9.69
N ASN A 148 -1.70 -9.60 9.43
CA ASN A 148 -1.73 -10.17 8.09
C ASN A 148 -3.12 -10.12 7.45
N VAL A 149 -4.19 -10.34 8.21
CA VAL A 149 -5.56 -10.25 7.70
C VAL A 149 -5.90 -8.84 7.26
N LEU A 150 -5.62 -7.82 8.08
CA LEU A 150 -5.95 -6.44 7.72
C LEU A 150 -5.10 -5.93 6.55
N THR A 151 -3.79 -6.13 6.58
CA THR A 151 -2.91 -5.74 5.47
C THR A 151 -3.23 -6.51 4.19
N GLY A 152 -3.51 -7.81 4.32
CA GLY A 152 -3.84 -8.69 3.20
C GLY A 152 -5.13 -8.31 2.48
N VAL A 153 -6.23 -8.00 3.20
CA VAL A 153 -7.48 -7.60 2.57
C VAL A 153 -7.35 -6.24 1.88
N VAL A 154 -6.64 -5.29 2.49
CA VAL A 154 -6.34 -3.98 1.90
C VAL A 154 -5.55 -4.14 0.60
N PHE A 155 -4.50 -4.96 0.64
CA PHE A 155 -3.68 -5.24 -0.52
C PHE A 155 -4.45 -5.96 -1.64
N ALA A 156 -5.19 -7.01 -1.31
CA ALA A 156 -5.95 -7.81 -2.27
C ALA A 156 -7.01 -6.98 -3.00
N ASP A 157 -7.74 -6.13 -2.26
CA ASP A 157 -8.71 -5.22 -2.86
C ASP A 157 -8.03 -4.20 -3.78
N ALA A 158 -7.07 -3.43 -3.26
CA ALA A 158 -6.41 -2.39 -4.04
C ALA A 158 -5.72 -2.92 -5.32
N MET A 159 -5.23 -4.17 -5.28
CA MET A 159 -4.59 -4.83 -6.43
C MET A 159 -5.57 -5.51 -7.37
N GLY A 160 -6.71 -5.96 -6.86
CA GLY A 160 -7.67 -6.79 -7.60
C GLY A 160 -8.89 -6.03 -8.15
N ARG A 161 -9.22 -4.86 -7.62
CA ARG A 161 -10.44 -4.12 -7.93
C ARG A 161 -10.61 -3.81 -9.41
N ASP A 162 -9.54 -3.44 -10.10
CA ASP A 162 -9.57 -3.15 -11.54
C ASP A 162 -9.74 -4.41 -12.40
N VAL A 163 -9.28 -5.56 -11.89
CA VAL A 163 -9.29 -6.84 -12.64
C VAL A 163 -10.58 -7.62 -12.38
N HIS A 164 -11.07 -7.57 -11.15
CA HIS A 164 -12.23 -8.32 -10.69
C HIS A 164 -13.22 -7.42 -9.92
N PRO A 165 -13.80 -6.39 -10.56
CA PRO A 165 -14.65 -5.41 -9.87
C PRO A 165 -15.87 -6.06 -9.19
N GLN A 166 -16.36 -7.18 -9.70
CA GLN A 166 -17.46 -7.94 -9.11
C GLN A 166 -17.15 -8.52 -7.72
N CYS A 167 -15.87 -8.67 -7.37
CA CYS A 167 -15.46 -9.14 -6.05
C CYS A 167 -15.52 -8.03 -5.00
N TYR A 168 -15.61 -6.77 -5.42
CA TYR A 168 -15.61 -5.59 -4.56
C TYR A 168 -16.84 -4.71 -4.85
N PRO A 169 -18.07 -5.15 -4.43
CA PRO A 169 -19.33 -4.50 -4.78
C PRO A 169 -19.59 -3.21 -3.99
N TYR A 170 -18.58 -2.59 -3.45
CA TYR A 170 -18.60 -1.33 -2.72
C TYR A 170 -17.50 -0.39 -3.27
N SER A 171 -17.66 0.91 -3.00
CA SER A 171 -16.72 1.92 -3.49
C SER A 171 -15.32 1.74 -2.87
N ALA A 172 -14.29 2.22 -3.56
CA ALA A 172 -12.93 2.26 -3.01
C ALA A 172 -12.84 3.19 -1.78
N GLU A 173 -13.70 4.20 -1.73
CA GLU A 173 -13.78 5.14 -0.62
C GLU A 173 -14.37 4.49 0.64
N ASP A 174 -15.36 3.61 0.49
CA ASP A 174 -16.03 2.89 1.59
C ASP A 174 -15.24 1.69 2.09
N ALA A 175 -14.37 1.11 1.25
CA ALA A 175 -13.66 -0.14 1.53
C ALA A 175 -12.89 -0.11 2.87
N PRO A 176 -12.04 0.88 3.17
CA PRO A 176 -11.28 0.93 4.41
C PRO A 176 -12.17 0.91 5.65
N GLN A 177 -13.30 1.63 5.61
CA GLN A 177 -14.23 1.70 6.73
C GLN A 177 -14.90 0.34 6.98
N ARG A 178 -15.27 -0.38 5.92
CA ARG A 178 -15.86 -1.73 6.02
C ARG A 178 -14.87 -2.72 6.60
N TYR A 179 -13.62 -2.69 6.15
CA TYR A 179 -12.56 -3.56 6.66
C TYR A 179 -12.26 -3.31 8.13
N VAL A 180 -12.11 -2.06 8.51
CA VAL A 180 -11.83 -1.70 9.91
C VAL A 180 -13.01 -2.04 10.81
N ALA A 181 -14.24 -1.80 10.38
CA ALA A 181 -15.44 -2.17 11.14
C ALA A 181 -15.54 -3.69 11.40
N PHE A 182 -15.19 -4.50 10.39
CA PHE A 182 -15.11 -5.95 10.56
C PHE A 182 -13.93 -6.34 11.48
N PHE A 183 -12.78 -5.76 11.24
CA PHE A 183 -11.54 -6.04 11.97
C PHE A 183 -11.66 -5.74 13.47
N LEU A 184 -12.19 -4.58 13.84
CA LEU A 184 -12.40 -4.19 15.24
C LEU A 184 -13.28 -5.19 15.99
N ARG A 185 -14.34 -5.69 15.35
CA ARG A 185 -15.16 -6.75 15.94
C ARG A 185 -14.41 -8.06 16.11
N ALA A 186 -13.59 -8.42 15.09
CA ALA A 186 -12.80 -9.65 15.11
C ALA A 186 -11.76 -9.66 16.23
N ILE A 187 -11.12 -8.52 16.52
CA ILE A 187 -10.17 -8.40 17.63
C ILE A 187 -10.81 -8.03 18.98
N GLY A 188 -12.15 -8.02 19.06
CA GLY A 188 -12.88 -7.86 20.31
C GLY A 188 -13.00 -6.41 20.79
N ILE A 189 -12.75 -5.40 19.95
CA ILE A 189 -12.99 -3.99 20.30
C ILE A 189 -14.48 -3.69 20.14
N ARG A 190 -15.19 -3.56 21.27
CA ARG A 190 -16.62 -3.27 21.32
C ARG A 190 -16.85 -1.75 21.43
N GLY A 191 -17.79 -1.23 20.64
CA GLY A 191 -18.26 0.16 20.78
C GLY A 191 -17.89 1.12 19.65
N ALA A 192 -17.00 0.75 18.76
CA ALA A 192 -16.72 1.54 17.57
C ALA A 192 -17.65 1.11 16.43
N GLN A 193 -18.85 1.70 16.33
CA GLN A 193 -19.59 1.71 15.07
C GLN A 193 -19.06 2.90 14.25
N PRO A 194 -18.22 2.67 13.22
CA PRO A 194 -18.09 3.66 12.17
C PRO A 194 -19.48 3.78 11.55
N GLN A 195 -20.06 4.99 11.50
CA GLN A 195 -21.31 5.22 10.81
C GLN A 195 -21.17 4.76 9.36
N VAL A 196 -21.71 3.61 9.05
CA VAL A 196 -21.88 3.16 7.67
C VAL A 196 -23.00 4.04 7.14
N ALA A 197 -22.71 4.91 6.17
CA ALA A 197 -23.75 5.60 5.43
C ALA A 197 -24.69 4.52 4.85
N GLU A 198 -25.98 4.60 5.15
CA GLU A 198 -26.97 3.70 4.58
C GLU A 198 -26.90 3.82 3.05
N PRO A 199 -26.89 2.69 2.32
CA PRO A 199 -26.97 2.73 0.87
C PRO A 199 -28.26 3.48 0.48
N ALA A 200 -28.12 4.42 -0.44
CA ALA A 200 -29.26 5.13 -1.00
C ALA A 200 -30.28 4.10 -1.53
N PRO A 201 -31.58 4.28 -1.26
CA PRO A 201 -32.60 3.32 -1.69
C PRO A 201 -32.55 3.18 -3.22
N GLU A 202 -32.39 1.94 -3.68
CA GLU A 202 -32.47 1.61 -5.11
C GLU A 202 -33.79 2.16 -5.67
N ALA A 203 -33.66 3.02 -6.68
CA ALA A 203 -34.81 3.49 -7.44
C ALA A 203 -35.46 2.28 -8.13
N VAL A 204 -36.62 1.88 -7.63
CA VAL A 204 -37.45 0.87 -8.27
C VAL A 204 -37.85 1.39 -9.65
N VAL A 205 -37.19 0.89 -10.69
CA VAL A 205 -37.59 1.14 -12.07
C VAL A 205 -38.84 0.32 -12.35
N HIS A 206 -40.00 0.95 -12.23
CA HIS A 206 -41.25 0.39 -12.74
C HIS A 206 -41.18 0.39 -14.26
N HIS A 207 -41.00 -0.79 -14.85
CA HIS A 207 -41.31 -1.01 -16.25
C HIS A 207 -42.83 -1.13 -16.38
N GLY A 208 -43.47 -0.10 -16.95
CA GLY A 208 -44.81 -0.11 -17.49
C GLY A 208 -44.79 -0.45 -18.96
#